data_fafb429671ac8fb2446585d28111bb56
#
_entry.id   fafb429671ac8fb2446585d28111bb56
#
_cell.length_a   1.000
_cell.length_b   1.000
_cell.length_c   1.000
_cell.angle_alpha   90.00
_cell.angle_beta   90.00
_cell.angle_gamma   90.00
#
_symmetry.space_group_name_H-M   'P 1'
#
loop_
_entity.id
_entity.type
_entity.pdbx_description
1 polymer ?
#
loop_
_entity_poly.entity_id
_entity_poly.type
_entity_poly.pdbx_seq_one_letter_code
_entity_poly.pdbx_strand_id
1 'polypeptide(L)'
;MSKLRRRQRCPKCGSLDIIRWGIRNNHQRYKCSNCGSSFIRKQPTVSSANRFIWFRKWVLGKQTIQDIAEISGYSERHLRRWFDDYLSQSPKWEITRHANTHILVDGTWLDSDHCLILYRDSDLKTTIYYSFAETEDEYAIIKDLQALKTMRLRISSFTSDGSEDIIRAIKYCYPHIDRQRCVVHIERECLSWLTQHPKTSAGITLRRLVCQISHIKTSNDKLFWIKQIREWHDEYEEFIKQKTVNKETGEMTYTHDNVRRTYIHIKRALPNMFKYIDNPSIPNNTNSLESFFGHLKDNLRIHRGMSIEH
;
A
#
# COMPACT_ATOMS: atom_id res chain seq x y z
N MET A 1 8.68 -48.63 -4.95
CA MET A 1 7.79 -48.78 -6.13
C MET A 1 8.45 -48.15 -7.34
N SER A 2 8.95 -48.93 -8.31
CA SER A 2 9.63 -48.46 -9.50
C SER A 2 8.61 -47.78 -10.43
N LYS A 3 8.82 -46.49 -10.70
CA LYS A 3 8.00 -45.77 -11.70
C LYS A 3 8.18 -46.46 -13.06
N LEU A 4 7.12 -47.09 -13.57
CA LEU A 4 7.05 -47.62 -14.91
C LEU A 4 7.43 -46.50 -15.91
N ARG A 5 8.63 -46.59 -16.49
CA ARG A 5 9.08 -45.69 -17.56
C ARG A 5 8.13 -45.91 -18.75
N ARG A 6 7.22 -44.96 -19.05
CA ARG A 6 6.43 -44.98 -20.27
C ARG A 6 7.35 -45.15 -21.46
N ARG A 7 7.20 -46.28 -22.21
CA ARG A 7 7.96 -46.52 -23.45
C ARG A 7 7.65 -45.40 -24.42
N GLN A 8 8.68 -44.76 -24.93
CA GLN A 8 8.58 -43.65 -25.86
C GLN A 8 8.12 -44.18 -27.21
N ARG A 9 7.20 -43.42 -27.87
CA ARG A 9 6.75 -43.70 -29.25
C ARG A 9 7.32 -42.67 -30.20
N CYS A 10 7.52 -43.08 -31.45
CA CYS A 10 7.88 -42.15 -32.52
C CYS A 10 6.79 -41.09 -32.72
N PRO A 11 7.07 -39.77 -32.69
CA PRO A 11 6.08 -38.73 -32.85
C PRO A 11 5.48 -38.68 -34.27
N LYS A 12 6.11 -39.31 -35.28
CA LYS A 12 5.65 -39.35 -36.66
C LYS A 12 4.79 -40.56 -36.97
N CYS A 13 5.18 -41.78 -36.53
CA CYS A 13 4.48 -43.01 -36.94
C CYS A 13 3.99 -43.85 -35.73
N GLY A 14 4.18 -43.40 -34.49
CA GLY A 14 3.74 -44.13 -33.28
C GLY A 14 4.55 -45.38 -32.94
N SER A 15 5.53 -45.82 -33.75
CA SER A 15 6.36 -46.98 -33.48
C SER A 15 7.14 -46.92 -32.20
N LEU A 16 7.33 -48.06 -31.52
CA LEU A 16 8.17 -48.21 -30.31
C LEU A 16 9.63 -48.51 -30.66
N ASP A 17 9.96 -48.81 -31.93
CA ASP A 17 11.30 -49.09 -32.37
C ASP A 17 12.12 -47.82 -32.54
N ILE A 18 12.74 -47.42 -31.45
CA ILE A 18 13.48 -46.19 -31.32
C ILE A 18 14.89 -46.49 -30.80
N ILE A 19 15.89 -46.02 -31.51
CA ILE A 19 17.28 -46.09 -31.10
C ILE A 19 17.86 -44.73 -30.70
N ARG A 20 18.87 -44.72 -29.79
CA ARG A 20 19.62 -43.50 -29.52
C ARG A 20 20.48 -43.12 -30.71
N TRP A 21 20.39 -41.83 -31.12
CA TRP A 21 21.01 -41.32 -32.37
C TRP A 21 21.90 -40.11 -32.09
N GLY A 22 22.87 -40.25 -31.20
CA GLY A 22 23.84 -39.22 -30.87
C GLY A 22 23.25 -38.07 -30.01
N ILE A 23 24.11 -37.08 -29.71
CA ILE A 23 23.79 -35.87 -28.93
C ILE A 23 23.97 -34.64 -29.82
N ARG A 24 23.01 -33.69 -29.79
CA ARG A 24 23.14 -32.40 -30.45
C ARG A 24 22.65 -31.32 -29.50
N ASN A 25 23.43 -30.25 -29.33
CA ASN A 25 23.15 -29.15 -28.41
C ASN A 25 22.78 -29.62 -26.97
N ASN A 26 23.59 -30.57 -26.48
CA ASN A 26 23.41 -31.19 -25.16
C ASN A 26 22.09 -31.99 -24.97
N HIS A 27 21.37 -32.30 -26.07
CA HIS A 27 20.15 -33.11 -26.07
C HIS A 27 20.36 -34.46 -26.77
N GLN A 28 19.94 -35.54 -26.11
CA GLN A 28 19.93 -36.90 -26.70
C GLN A 28 18.92 -36.93 -27.86
N ARG A 29 19.39 -37.27 -29.07
CA ARG A 29 18.54 -37.53 -30.23
C ARG A 29 18.14 -39.00 -30.30
N TYR A 30 17.02 -39.24 -30.87
CA TYR A 30 16.49 -40.57 -31.15
C TYR A 30 16.14 -40.69 -32.64
N LYS A 31 16.23 -41.90 -33.21
CA LYS A 31 15.82 -42.22 -34.55
C LYS A 31 14.86 -43.39 -34.50
N CYS A 32 13.77 -43.28 -35.25
CA CYS A 32 12.81 -44.34 -35.43
C CYS A 32 13.33 -45.32 -36.49
N SER A 33 13.44 -46.60 -36.19
CA SER A 33 13.88 -47.64 -37.12
C SER A 33 12.81 -47.89 -38.18
N ASN A 34 11.53 -47.65 -37.89
CA ASN A 34 10.43 -47.94 -38.79
C ASN A 34 10.25 -46.84 -39.88
N CYS A 35 10.29 -45.56 -39.53
CA CYS A 35 10.04 -44.46 -40.47
C CYS A 35 11.25 -43.56 -40.71
N GLY A 36 12.41 -43.86 -40.13
CA GLY A 36 13.66 -43.12 -40.29
C GLY A 36 13.69 -41.71 -39.69
N SER A 37 12.61 -41.22 -39.13
CA SER A 37 12.57 -39.87 -38.58
C SER A 37 13.41 -39.73 -37.31
N SER A 38 14.16 -38.65 -37.20
CA SER A 38 14.93 -38.32 -36.02
C SER A 38 14.29 -37.23 -35.21
N PHE A 39 14.29 -37.34 -33.88
CA PHE A 39 13.66 -36.39 -32.97
C PHE A 39 14.39 -36.29 -31.63
N ILE A 40 14.14 -35.23 -30.92
CA ILE A 40 14.61 -35.04 -29.55
C ILE A 40 13.43 -35.31 -28.61
N ARG A 41 13.63 -35.93 -27.50
CA ARG A 41 12.60 -36.15 -26.50
C ARG A 41 12.14 -34.79 -25.99
N LYS A 42 10.85 -34.46 -26.24
CA LYS A 42 10.30 -33.27 -25.60
C LYS A 42 10.35 -33.45 -24.09
N GLN A 43 11.08 -32.61 -23.43
CA GLN A 43 11.00 -32.50 -21.96
C GLN A 43 9.54 -32.15 -21.61
N PRO A 44 8.94 -32.73 -20.57
CA PRO A 44 7.64 -32.31 -20.13
C PRO A 44 7.69 -30.82 -19.83
N THR A 45 6.94 -30.03 -20.57
CA THR A 45 6.79 -28.60 -20.27
C THR A 45 6.12 -28.47 -18.92
N VAL A 46 6.74 -27.71 -18.02
CA VAL A 46 6.14 -27.39 -16.72
C VAL A 46 4.82 -26.66 -16.99
N SER A 47 3.74 -27.17 -16.44
CA SER A 47 2.42 -26.57 -16.63
C SER A 47 2.42 -25.10 -16.12
N SER A 48 1.62 -24.25 -16.73
CA SER A 48 1.45 -22.85 -16.30
C SER A 48 1.01 -22.79 -14.82
N ALA A 49 0.16 -23.70 -14.38
CA ALA A 49 -0.25 -23.82 -12.99
C ALA A 49 0.94 -24.02 -12.03
N ASN A 50 1.87 -24.94 -12.37
CA ASN A 50 3.06 -25.16 -11.55
C ASN A 50 4.02 -23.96 -11.54
N ARG A 51 4.16 -23.26 -12.66
CA ARG A 51 4.95 -22.01 -12.70
C ARG A 51 4.34 -20.94 -11.82
N PHE A 52 3.02 -20.79 -11.88
CA PHE A 52 2.30 -19.83 -11.06
C PHE A 52 2.38 -20.12 -9.55
N ILE A 53 2.38 -21.39 -9.14
CA ILE A 53 2.59 -21.77 -7.75
C ILE A 53 3.94 -21.26 -7.23
N TRP A 54 5.02 -21.41 -8.01
CA TRP A 54 6.35 -20.92 -7.63
C TRP A 54 6.45 -19.42 -7.65
N PHE A 55 5.85 -18.76 -8.65
CA PHE A 55 5.75 -17.30 -8.69
C PHE A 55 5.02 -16.76 -7.47
N ARG A 56 3.83 -17.30 -7.17
CA ARG A 56 3.05 -16.91 -5.98
C ARG A 56 3.83 -17.13 -4.68
N LYS A 57 4.55 -18.24 -4.56
CA LYS A 57 5.36 -18.54 -3.38
C LYS A 57 6.49 -17.53 -3.21
N TRP A 58 7.09 -17.10 -4.31
CA TRP A 58 8.13 -16.07 -4.31
C TRP A 58 7.54 -14.70 -3.96
N VAL A 59 6.50 -14.24 -4.64
CA VAL A 59 5.91 -12.90 -4.43
C VAL A 59 5.32 -12.73 -3.03
N LEU A 60 4.62 -13.74 -2.51
CA LEU A 60 3.96 -13.68 -1.21
C LEU A 60 4.84 -14.14 -0.05
N GLY A 61 5.94 -14.82 -0.34
CA GLY A 61 6.87 -15.35 0.66
C GLY A 61 8.05 -14.42 0.89
N LYS A 62 8.75 -14.66 1.99
CA LYS A 62 10.02 -13.97 2.29
C LYS A 62 11.23 -14.77 1.76
N GLN A 63 11.12 -15.31 0.54
CA GLN A 63 12.12 -16.18 -0.07
C GLN A 63 12.77 -15.50 -1.26
N THR A 64 14.08 -15.62 -1.36
CA THR A 64 14.84 -15.16 -2.53
C THR A 64 14.63 -16.12 -3.72
N ILE A 65 15.01 -15.70 -4.92
CA ILE A 65 15.00 -16.58 -6.10
C ILE A 65 15.91 -17.80 -5.87
N GLN A 66 17.02 -17.62 -5.16
CA GLN A 66 17.93 -18.70 -4.80
C GLN A 66 17.24 -19.74 -3.91
N ASP A 67 16.54 -19.32 -2.85
CA ASP A 67 15.78 -20.22 -1.99
C ASP A 67 14.71 -21.00 -2.79
N ILE A 68 14.03 -20.32 -3.70
CA ILE A 68 13.04 -20.97 -4.57
C ILE A 68 13.72 -21.95 -5.52
N ALA A 69 14.92 -21.67 -6.04
CA ALA A 69 15.67 -22.57 -6.90
C ALA A 69 16.05 -23.85 -6.15
N GLU A 70 16.54 -23.75 -4.92
CA GLU A 70 16.89 -24.88 -4.06
C GLU A 70 15.67 -25.77 -3.75
N ILE A 71 14.54 -25.17 -3.40
CA ILE A 71 13.31 -25.91 -3.03
C ILE A 71 12.65 -26.52 -4.27
N SER A 72 12.63 -25.82 -5.40
CA SER A 72 11.93 -26.26 -6.60
C SER A 72 12.72 -27.21 -7.48
N GLY A 73 14.07 -27.17 -7.37
CA GLY A 73 14.98 -27.87 -8.27
C GLY A 73 15.10 -27.27 -9.67
N TYR A 74 14.54 -26.05 -9.90
CA TYR A 74 14.73 -25.30 -11.14
C TYR A 74 15.89 -24.32 -10.99
N SER A 75 16.60 -24.04 -12.11
CA SER A 75 17.64 -23.02 -12.08
C SER A 75 17.05 -21.62 -11.91
N GLU A 76 17.76 -20.72 -11.23
CA GLU A 76 17.37 -19.31 -11.08
C GLU A 76 17.01 -18.65 -12.43
N ARG A 77 17.81 -18.94 -13.49
CA ARG A 77 17.53 -18.40 -14.84
C ARG A 77 16.16 -18.83 -15.37
N HIS A 78 15.71 -20.06 -15.08
CA HIS A 78 14.37 -20.51 -15.47
C HIS A 78 13.28 -19.82 -14.66
N LEU A 79 13.50 -19.68 -13.36
CA LEU A 79 12.56 -19.01 -12.47
C LEU A 79 12.41 -17.54 -12.84
N ARG A 80 13.50 -16.79 -13.05
CA ARG A 80 13.48 -15.39 -13.47
C ARG A 80 12.63 -15.23 -14.74
N ARG A 81 12.90 -15.99 -15.78
CA ARG A 81 12.13 -15.91 -17.04
C ARG A 81 10.63 -16.20 -16.84
N TRP A 82 10.27 -17.13 -15.94
CA TRP A 82 8.86 -17.38 -15.66
C TRP A 82 8.22 -16.27 -14.85
N PHE A 83 8.94 -15.67 -13.95
CA PHE A 83 8.47 -14.60 -13.09
C PHE A 83 8.33 -13.31 -13.91
N ASP A 84 9.27 -13.01 -14.79
CA ASP A 84 9.19 -11.88 -15.73
C ASP A 84 7.94 -12.00 -16.62
N ASP A 85 7.59 -13.20 -17.10
CA ASP A 85 6.35 -13.44 -17.85
C ASP A 85 5.08 -13.07 -17.05
N TYR A 86 5.08 -13.21 -15.72
CA TYR A 86 3.95 -12.82 -14.86
C TYR A 86 4.01 -11.34 -14.46
N LEU A 87 5.18 -10.83 -14.14
CA LEU A 87 5.37 -9.43 -13.75
C LEU A 87 5.06 -8.46 -14.88
N SER A 88 5.32 -8.84 -16.14
CA SER A 88 5.00 -8.03 -17.33
C SER A 88 3.49 -7.93 -17.62
N GLN A 89 2.64 -8.67 -16.90
CA GLN A 89 1.21 -8.63 -17.07
C GLN A 89 0.57 -7.72 -16.03
N SER A 90 -0.20 -6.73 -16.49
CA SER A 90 -1.00 -5.91 -15.57
C SER A 90 -1.92 -6.78 -14.72
N PRO A 91 -1.99 -6.55 -13.41
CA PRO A 91 -2.85 -7.32 -12.53
C PRO A 91 -4.31 -7.18 -12.96
N LYS A 92 -5.01 -8.31 -13.03
CA LYS A 92 -6.46 -8.36 -13.23
C LYS A 92 -7.10 -8.45 -11.87
N TRP A 93 -7.91 -7.49 -11.51
CA TRP A 93 -8.71 -7.54 -10.28
C TRP A 93 -10.18 -7.39 -10.58
N GLU A 94 -10.97 -8.10 -9.81
CA GLU A 94 -12.41 -7.96 -9.78
C GLU A 94 -12.77 -7.03 -8.63
N ILE A 95 -13.52 -5.99 -8.94
CA ILE A 95 -14.02 -5.06 -7.93
C ILE A 95 -15.35 -5.61 -7.40
N THR A 96 -15.35 -6.02 -6.16
CA THR A 96 -16.59 -6.38 -5.47
C THR A 96 -17.35 -5.11 -5.12
N ARG A 97 -18.58 -4.96 -5.64
CA ARG A 97 -19.44 -3.81 -5.37
C ARG A 97 -20.37 -4.11 -4.21
N HIS A 98 -20.46 -3.19 -3.28
CA HIS A 98 -21.41 -3.24 -2.18
C HIS A 98 -22.12 -1.89 -1.99
N ALA A 99 -23.12 -1.82 -1.10
CA ALA A 99 -24.03 -0.68 -1.01
C ALA A 99 -23.34 0.61 -0.54
N ASN A 100 -22.38 0.50 0.37
CA ASN A 100 -21.67 1.63 0.95
C ASN A 100 -20.17 1.32 0.99
N THR A 101 -19.38 2.02 0.19
CA THR A 101 -17.92 1.84 0.15
C THR A 101 -17.25 2.98 0.93
N HIS A 102 -16.51 2.63 1.96
CA HIS A 102 -15.68 3.55 2.72
C HIS A 102 -14.23 3.40 2.26
N ILE A 103 -13.67 4.42 1.63
CA ILE A 103 -12.33 4.36 1.02
C ILE A 103 -11.30 4.94 1.97
N LEU A 104 -10.24 4.17 2.23
CA LEU A 104 -9.00 4.65 2.82
C LEU A 104 -8.07 5.11 1.70
N VAL A 105 -7.50 6.31 1.86
CA VAL A 105 -6.54 6.90 0.91
C VAL A 105 -5.28 7.26 1.66
N ASP A 106 -4.16 6.82 1.13
CA ASP A 106 -2.84 7.14 1.68
C ASP A 106 -1.77 6.89 0.62
N GLY A 107 -0.67 7.64 0.68
CA GLY A 107 0.49 7.49 -0.18
C GLY A 107 1.70 6.95 0.56
N THR A 108 2.60 6.30 -0.17
CA THR A 108 3.88 5.88 0.38
C THR A 108 4.97 5.95 -0.67
N TRP A 109 6.12 6.48 -0.30
CA TRP A 109 7.29 6.50 -1.14
C TRP A 109 7.97 5.13 -1.17
N LEU A 110 8.17 4.59 -2.36
CA LEU A 110 8.90 3.35 -2.59
C LEU A 110 10.39 3.62 -2.75
N ASP A 111 10.72 4.72 -3.40
CA ASP A 111 12.07 5.29 -3.58
C ASP A 111 11.99 6.83 -3.64
N SER A 112 13.05 7.50 -4.11
CA SER A 112 13.12 8.98 -4.23
C SER A 112 12.14 9.57 -5.25
N ASP A 113 11.74 8.78 -6.25
CA ASP A 113 11.05 9.28 -7.45
C ASP A 113 9.65 8.67 -7.64
N HIS A 114 9.29 7.67 -6.81
CA HIS A 114 8.04 6.94 -6.98
C HIS A 114 7.21 6.88 -5.69
N CYS A 115 6.13 7.61 -5.69
CA CYS A 115 5.07 7.53 -4.68
C CYS A 115 3.97 6.58 -5.16
N LEU A 116 3.62 5.60 -4.35
CA LEU A 116 2.47 4.73 -4.56
C LEU A 116 1.28 5.26 -3.76
N ILE A 117 0.23 5.69 -4.45
CA ILE A 117 -1.03 6.12 -3.85
C ILE A 117 -2.03 4.96 -3.92
N LEU A 118 -2.62 4.59 -2.79
CA LEU A 118 -3.60 3.50 -2.70
C LEU A 118 -4.98 3.99 -2.28
N TYR A 119 -5.98 3.41 -2.93
CA TYR A 119 -7.40 3.56 -2.61
C TYR A 119 -7.94 2.19 -2.22
N ARG A 120 -8.24 2.02 -0.94
CA ARG A 120 -8.59 0.73 -0.35
C ARG A 120 -9.99 0.76 0.25
N ASP A 121 -10.79 -0.26 -0.06
CA ASP A 121 -12.04 -0.50 0.63
C ASP A 121 -11.75 -0.91 2.08
N SER A 122 -12.33 -0.20 3.05
CA SER A 122 -12.09 -0.45 4.47
C SER A 122 -12.74 -1.74 4.96
N ASP A 123 -13.91 -2.09 4.41
CA ASP A 123 -14.72 -3.23 4.87
C ASP A 123 -14.19 -4.52 4.26
N LEU A 124 -14.01 -4.55 2.94
CA LEU A 124 -13.47 -5.69 2.21
C LEU A 124 -11.96 -5.85 2.36
N LYS A 125 -11.27 -4.82 2.86
CA LYS A 125 -9.80 -4.78 2.98
C LYS A 125 -9.08 -5.09 1.66
N THR A 126 -9.68 -4.68 0.54
CA THR A 126 -9.16 -4.86 -0.81
C THR A 126 -8.75 -3.54 -1.42
N THR A 127 -7.67 -3.54 -2.20
CA THR A 127 -7.30 -2.37 -2.99
C THR A 127 -8.25 -2.23 -4.16
N ILE A 128 -8.92 -1.09 -4.30
CA ILE A 128 -9.83 -0.78 -5.39
C ILE A 128 -9.07 -0.15 -6.55
N TYR A 129 -8.15 0.75 -6.22
CA TYR A 129 -7.36 1.49 -7.20
C TYR A 129 -5.99 1.82 -6.63
N TYR A 130 -5.01 1.96 -7.50
CA TYR A 130 -3.69 2.49 -7.16
C TYR A 130 -3.11 3.26 -8.33
N SER A 131 -2.22 4.17 -8.04
CA SER A 131 -1.41 4.86 -9.02
C SER A 131 0.01 5.04 -8.54
N PHE A 132 0.92 5.21 -9.49
CA PHE A 132 2.27 5.70 -9.22
C PHE A 132 2.35 7.15 -9.66
N ALA A 133 2.92 7.99 -8.81
CA ALA A 133 3.10 9.40 -9.06
C ALA A 133 4.55 9.80 -8.71
N GLU A 134 5.09 10.81 -9.39
CA GLU A 134 6.36 11.44 -9.00
C GLU A 134 6.20 12.29 -7.74
N THR A 135 5.00 12.82 -7.53
CA THR A 135 4.63 13.60 -6.36
C THR A 135 3.20 13.26 -5.92
N GLU A 136 2.96 13.25 -4.61
CA GLU A 136 1.61 13.12 -4.05
C GLU A 136 0.93 14.50 -4.04
N ASP A 137 0.65 15.05 -5.22
CA ASP A 137 0.02 16.35 -5.37
C ASP A 137 -1.48 16.26 -5.68
N GLU A 138 -2.15 17.39 -5.54
CA GLU A 138 -3.60 17.52 -5.77
C GLU A 138 -4.00 17.05 -7.17
N TYR A 139 -3.18 17.29 -8.19
CA TYR A 139 -3.49 16.94 -9.58
C TYR A 139 -3.48 15.43 -9.81
N ALA A 140 -2.46 14.73 -9.30
CA ALA A 140 -2.37 13.27 -9.37
C ALA A 140 -3.58 12.62 -8.69
N ILE A 141 -3.95 13.11 -7.51
CA ILE A 141 -5.09 12.61 -6.74
C ILE A 141 -6.42 12.89 -7.46
N ILE A 142 -6.61 14.06 -8.08
CA ILE A 142 -7.82 14.37 -8.88
C ILE A 142 -7.96 13.37 -10.02
N LYS A 143 -6.89 13.05 -10.74
CA LYS A 143 -6.88 12.07 -11.84
C LYS A 143 -7.34 10.70 -11.33
N ASP A 144 -6.83 10.26 -10.21
CA ASP A 144 -7.22 8.99 -9.59
C ASP A 144 -8.69 8.98 -9.17
N LEU A 145 -9.15 10.04 -8.52
CA LEU A 145 -10.55 10.17 -8.09
C LEU A 145 -11.52 10.21 -9.29
N GLN A 146 -11.10 10.78 -10.42
CA GLN A 146 -11.86 10.73 -11.67
C GLN A 146 -11.92 9.29 -12.23
N ALA A 147 -10.81 8.55 -12.18
CA ALA A 147 -10.82 7.14 -12.54
C ALA A 147 -11.76 6.32 -11.64
N LEU A 148 -11.75 6.55 -10.33
CA LEU A 148 -12.68 5.92 -9.39
C LEU A 148 -14.15 6.21 -9.72
N LYS A 149 -14.50 7.41 -10.19
CA LYS A 149 -15.88 7.73 -10.64
C LYS A 149 -16.32 6.83 -11.80
N THR A 150 -15.41 6.51 -12.73
CA THR A 150 -15.75 5.64 -13.88
C THR A 150 -16.11 4.21 -13.44
N MET A 151 -15.64 3.77 -12.27
CA MET A 151 -15.92 2.45 -11.73
C MET A 151 -17.33 2.29 -11.16
N ARG A 152 -18.09 3.40 -11.06
CA ARG A 152 -19.49 3.43 -10.59
C ARG A 152 -19.69 2.79 -9.20
N LEU A 153 -18.72 3.01 -8.31
CA LEU A 153 -18.82 2.59 -6.91
C LEU A 153 -19.71 3.56 -6.13
N ARG A 154 -20.45 3.04 -5.16
CA ARG A 154 -21.20 3.86 -4.20
C ARG A 154 -20.29 4.23 -3.03
N ILE A 155 -19.48 5.26 -3.23
CA ILE A 155 -18.55 5.74 -2.22
C ILE A 155 -19.33 6.58 -1.20
N SER A 156 -19.22 6.25 0.07
CA SER A 156 -19.91 6.92 1.18
C SER A 156 -18.97 7.82 1.98
N SER A 157 -17.70 7.51 2.07
CA SER A 157 -16.72 8.37 2.73
C SER A 157 -15.30 8.10 2.24
N PHE A 158 -14.42 9.07 2.52
CA PHE A 158 -12.97 8.92 2.42
C PHE A 158 -12.33 9.16 3.78
N THR A 159 -11.37 8.32 4.16
CA THR A 159 -10.50 8.52 5.32
C THR A 159 -9.06 8.62 4.86
N SER A 160 -8.36 9.70 5.25
CA SER A 160 -6.96 9.96 4.89
C SER A 160 -6.16 10.53 6.07
N ASP A 161 -4.85 10.65 5.92
CA ASP A 161 -3.96 11.31 6.87
C ASP A 161 -4.29 12.80 7.08
N GLY A 162 -4.91 13.41 6.08
CA GLY A 162 -5.33 14.80 6.08
C GLY A 162 -4.32 15.74 5.43
N SER A 163 -3.49 15.24 4.51
CA SER A 163 -2.75 16.04 3.55
C SER A 163 -3.69 17.06 2.88
N GLU A 164 -3.24 18.30 2.73
CA GLU A 164 -4.07 19.35 2.13
C GLU A 164 -4.42 19.04 0.67
N ASP A 165 -3.50 18.37 -0.06
CA ASP A 165 -3.71 17.97 -1.46
C ASP A 165 -4.82 16.91 -1.57
N ILE A 166 -4.79 15.89 -0.71
CA ILE A 166 -5.85 14.87 -0.65
C ILE A 166 -7.20 15.51 -0.30
N ILE A 167 -7.22 16.39 0.70
CA ILE A 167 -8.46 17.05 1.13
C ILE A 167 -9.05 17.90 0.01
N ARG A 168 -8.23 18.69 -0.70
CA ARG A 168 -8.67 19.55 -1.80
C ARG A 168 -9.18 18.72 -2.98
N ALA A 169 -8.44 17.68 -3.37
CA ALA A 169 -8.82 16.79 -4.45
C ALA A 169 -10.17 16.08 -4.16
N ILE A 170 -10.34 15.53 -2.95
CA ILE A 170 -11.60 14.89 -2.57
C ILE A 170 -12.74 15.92 -2.56
N LYS A 171 -12.51 17.11 -2.02
CA LYS A 171 -13.53 18.17 -2.01
C LYS A 171 -13.94 18.59 -3.42
N TYR A 172 -12.99 18.67 -4.33
CA TYR A 172 -13.24 18.99 -5.74
C TYR A 172 -14.03 17.89 -6.45
N CYS A 173 -13.58 16.64 -6.33
CA CYS A 173 -14.20 15.52 -7.04
C CYS A 173 -15.50 15.04 -6.39
N TYR A 174 -15.61 15.11 -5.06
CA TYR A 174 -16.73 14.59 -4.26
C TYR A 174 -17.16 15.62 -3.19
N PRO A 175 -17.78 16.76 -3.58
CA PRO A 175 -18.04 17.88 -2.67
C PRO A 175 -18.95 17.53 -1.49
N HIS A 176 -19.88 16.60 -1.65
CA HIS A 176 -20.90 16.26 -0.65
C HIS A 176 -20.57 15.00 0.17
N ILE A 177 -19.40 14.40 -0.05
CA ILE A 177 -19.04 13.16 0.64
C ILE A 177 -18.45 13.44 2.02
N ASP A 178 -18.65 12.52 2.95
CA ASP A 178 -17.99 12.59 4.24
C ASP A 178 -16.48 12.34 4.10
N ARG A 179 -15.72 13.24 4.70
CA ARG A 179 -14.24 13.16 4.78
C ARG A 179 -13.86 13.01 6.23
N GLN A 180 -13.20 11.92 6.54
CA GLN A 180 -12.65 11.64 7.85
C GLN A 180 -11.13 11.83 7.80
N ARG A 181 -10.58 12.58 8.75
CA ARG A 181 -9.14 12.61 8.98
C ARG A 181 -8.74 11.48 9.94
N CYS A 182 -7.67 10.79 9.62
CA CYS A 182 -7.12 9.74 10.48
C CYS A 182 -6.76 10.30 11.86
N VAL A 183 -7.49 9.87 12.88
CA VAL A 183 -7.26 10.37 14.26
C VAL A 183 -5.90 9.96 14.79
N VAL A 184 -5.39 8.81 14.37
CA VAL A 184 -4.06 8.31 14.77
C VAL A 184 -2.95 9.19 14.21
N HIS A 185 -3.08 9.64 12.95
CA HIS A 185 -2.13 10.57 12.33
C HIS A 185 -2.15 11.93 13.05
N ILE A 186 -3.34 12.48 13.33
CA ILE A 186 -3.46 13.73 14.07
C ILE A 186 -2.77 13.63 15.45
N GLU A 187 -3.06 12.57 16.18
CA GLU A 187 -2.47 12.35 17.51
C GLU A 187 -0.94 12.20 17.42
N ARG A 188 -0.44 11.36 16.51
CA ARG A 188 0.99 11.10 16.33
C ARG A 188 1.75 12.37 15.95
N GLU A 189 1.22 13.14 15.02
CA GLU A 189 1.82 14.39 14.55
C GLU A 189 1.87 15.45 15.65
N CYS A 190 0.76 15.64 16.38
CA CYS A 190 0.70 16.53 17.55
C CYS A 190 1.70 16.12 18.64
N LEU A 191 1.80 14.83 18.94
CA LEU A 191 2.73 14.31 19.96
C LEU A 191 4.20 14.47 19.54
N SER A 192 4.51 14.42 18.24
CA SER A 192 5.88 14.65 17.74
C SER A 192 6.34 16.09 18.01
N TRP A 193 5.45 17.07 17.84
CA TRP A 193 5.77 18.49 18.09
C TRP A 193 5.82 18.82 19.60
N LEU A 194 4.92 18.24 20.40
CA LEU A 194 4.87 18.50 21.83
C LEU A 194 5.95 17.80 22.65
N THR A 195 6.67 16.83 22.04
CA THR A 195 7.66 15.98 22.71
C THR A 195 7.07 15.14 23.84
N GLN A 196 7.87 14.24 24.45
CA GLN A 196 7.41 13.42 25.59
C GLN A 196 7.27 14.21 26.89
N HIS A 197 8.11 15.22 27.06
CA HIS A 197 8.20 16.02 28.29
C HIS A 197 8.14 17.52 27.98
N PRO A 198 6.94 18.07 27.67
CA PRO A 198 6.79 19.51 27.46
C PRO A 198 7.18 20.28 28.73
N LYS A 199 7.88 21.41 28.55
CA LYS A 199 8.39 22.21 29.68
C LYS A 199 7.38 23.26 30.17
N THR A 200 6.36 23.60 29.39
CA THR A 200 5.40 24.65 29.70
C THR A 200 4.06 24.06 30.13
N SER A 201 3.34 24.74 30.98
CA SER A 201 1.99 24.31 31.41
C SER A 201 1.05 24.15 30.21
N ALA A 202 1.09 25.10 29.26
CA ALA A 202 0.34 25.00 28.01
C ALA A 202 0.67 23.72 27.22
N GLY A 203 1.94 23.37 27.07
CA GLY A 203 2.36 22.16 26.39
C GLY A 203 1.95 20.88 27.13
N ILE A 204 2.08 20.84 28.45
CA ILE A 204 1.71 19.70 29.29
C ILE A 204 0.20 19.43 29.21
N THR A 205 -0.61 20.46 29.36
CA THR A 205 -2.08 20.34 29.32
C THR A 205 -2.55 19.99 27.91
N LEU A 206 -2.01 20.63 26.84
CA LEU A 206 -2.35 20.29 25.45
C LEU A 206 -1.97 18.85 25.11
N ARG A 207 -0.78 18.38 25.52
CA ARG A 207 -0.37 16.98 25.32
C ARG A 207 -1.36 16.00 25.94
N ARG A 208 -1.86 16.29 27.16
CA ARG A 208 -2.86 15.44 27.81
C ARG A 208 -4.15 15.35 27.01
N LEU A 209 -4.59 16.47 26.41
CA LEU A 209 -5.76 16.50 25.53
C LEU A 209 -5.51 15.73 24.21
N VAL A 210 -4.32 15.86 23.64
CA VAL A 210 -3.93 15.13 22.43
C VAL A 210 -3.98 13.62 22.66
N CYS A 211 -3.44 13.11 23.76
CA CYS A 211 -3.46 11.68 24.09
C CYS A 211 -4.88 11.09 24.28
N GLN A 212 -5.91 11.91 24.32
CA GLN A 212 -7.30 11.45 24.43
C GLN A 212 -7.96 11.26 23.05
N ILE A 213 -7.41 11.82 21.97
CA ILE A 213 -8.06 11.89 20.65
C ILE A 213 -8.51 10.51 20.17
N SER A 214 -7.63 9.52 20.19
CA SER A 214 -7.92 8.15 19.74
C SER A 214 -8.89 7.38 20.66
N HIS A 215 -9.15 7.88 21.86
CA HIS A 215 -10.04 7.28 22.85
C HIS A 215 -11.47 7.83 22.82
N ILE A 216 -11.73 8.89 22.03
CA ILE A 216 -13.05 9.49 21.89
C ILE A 216 -13.93 8.56 21.07
N LYS A 217 -15.01 8.04 21.65
CA LYS A 217 -15.89 7.03 21.00
C LYS A 217 -17.35 7.44 20.94
N THR A 218 -17.77 8.38 21.78
CA THR A 218 -19.16 8.81 21.87
C THR A 218 -19.32 10.30 21.58
N SER A 219 -20.55 10.73 21.26
CA SER A 219 -20.87 12.15 21.09
C SER A 219 -20.62 12.96 22.37
N ASN A 220 -20.83 12.35 23.53
CA ASN A 220 -20.55 13.01 24.81
C ASN A 220 -19.04 13.23 25.00
N ASP A 221 -18.20 12.21 24.73
CA ASP A 221 -16.75 12.34 24.79
C ASP A 221 -16.26 13.44 23.84
N LYS A 222 -16.80 13.47 22.59
CA LYS A 222 -16.50 14.49 21.57
C LYS A 222 -16.83 15.90 22.09
N LEU A 223 -18.01 16.10 22.61
CA LEU A 223 -18.45 17.40 23.12
C LEU A 223 -17.61 17.85 24.31
N PHE A 224 -17.35 16.94 25.26
CA PHE A 224 -16.53 17.22 26.42
C PHE A 224 -15.09 17.59 26.00
N TRP A 225 -14.48 16.84 25.11
CA TRP A 225 -13.14 17.10 24.63
C TRP A 225 -13.03 18.42 23.84
N ILE A 226 -14.04 18.74 22.99
CA ILE A 226 -14.08 20.02 22.28
C ILE A 226 -14.18 21.19 23.26
N LYS A 227 -14.96 21.03 24.33
CA LYS A 227 -15.04 22.03 25.39
C LYS A 227 -13.68 22.26 26.04
N GLN A 228 -12.97 21.20 26.41
CA GLN A 228 -11.64 21.29 27.00
C GLN A 228 -10.60 21.96 26.07
N ILE A 229 -10.64 21.68 24.76
CA ILE A 229 -9.76 22.35 23.79
C ILE A 229 -10.05 23.84 23.68
N ARG A 230 -11.32 24.24 23.78
CA ARG A 230 -11.71 25.67 23.79
C ARG A 230 -11.24 26.35 25.05
N GLU A 231 -11.49 25.76 26.23
CA GLU A 231 -11.03 26.27 27.53
C GLU A 231 -9.50 26.42 27.55
N TRP A 232 -8.78 25.41 27.02
CA TRP A 232 -7.33 25.48 26.87
C TRP A 232 -6.90 26.65 25.97
N HIS A 233 -7.60 26.87 24.84
CA HIS A 233 -7.27 27.97 23.97
C HIS A 233 -7.50 29.32 24.63
N ASP A 234 -8.61 29.48 25.31
CA ASP A 234 -8.96 30.74 25.99
C ASP A 234 -7.94 31.08 27.10
N GLU A 235 -7.42 30.06 27.79
CA GLU A 235 -6.37 30.23 28.81
C GLU A 235 -5.01 30.57 28.22
N TYR A 236 -4.63 29.97 27.06
CA TYR A 236 -3.28 30.08 26.51
C TYR A 236 -3.20 30.85 25.20
N GLU A 237 -4.25 31.59 24.79
CA GLU A 237 -4.28 32.31 23.52
C GLU A 237 -3.12 33.32 23.39
N GLU A 238 -2.92 34.13 24.43
CA GLU A 238 -1.84 35.12 24.45
C GLU A 238 -0.45 34.46 24.49
N PHE A 239 -0.33 33.33 25.19
CA PHE A 239 0.91 32.56 25.24
C PHE A 239 1.35 32.04 23.87
N ILE A 240 0.41 31.49 23.08
CA ILE A 240 0.74 30.95 21.74
C ILE A 240 0.90 32.03 20.66
N LYS A 241 0.50 33.29 20.95
CA LYS A 241 0.74 34.44 20.08
C LYS A 241 2.09 35.12 20.31
N GLN A 242 2.80 34.81 21.40
CA GLN A 242 4.09 35.42 21.72
C GLN A 242 5.10 35.19 20.58
N LYS A 243 5.82 36.25 20.27
CA LYS A 243 6.86 36.24 19.23
C LYS A 243 8.20 36.67 19.81
N THR A 244 9.26 36.06 19.29
CA THR A 244 10.65 36.40 19.61
C THR A 244 11.35 36.82 18.34
N VAL A 245 12.13 37.90 18.42
CA VAL A 245 12.97 38.35 17.32
C VAL A 245 14.34 37.66 17.44
N ASN A 246 14.77 36.98 16.41
CA ASN A 246 16.13 36.47 16.32
C ASN A 246 17.09 37.65 16.23
N LYS A 247 18.00 37.76 17.19
CA LYS A 247 18.94 38.88 17.29
C LYS A 247 19.96 38.92 16.14
N GLU A 248 20.22 37.78 15.50
CA GLU A 248 21.22 37.66 14.43
C GLU A 248 20.59 37.90 13.04
N THR A 249 19.39 37.35 12.79
CA THR A 249 18.73 37.45 11.47
C THR A 249 17.69 38.56 11.40
N GLY A 250 17.23 39.08 12.54
CA GLY A 250 16.10 40.01 12.62
C GLY A 250 14.72 39.38 12.37
N GLU A 251 14.68 38.11 12.10
CA GLU A 251 13.42 37.40 11.82
C GLU A 251 12.55 37.24 13.08
N MET A 252 11.26 37.46 12.90
CA MET A 252 10.27 37.29 13.95
C MET A 252 9.60 35.92 13.86
N THR A 253 9.82 35.08 14.87
CA THR A 253 9.24 33.72 14.97
C THR A 253 8.35 33.60 16.19
N TYR A 254 7.42 32.63 16.16
CA TYR A 254 6.61 32.35 17.36
C TYR A 254 7.46 31.67 18.43
N THR A 255 7.43 32.23 19.65
CA THR A 255 8.22 31.72 20.77
C THR A 255 7.83 30.30 21.16
N HIS A 256 6.54 29.98 21.03
CA HIS A 256 5.97 28.67 21.39
C HIS A 256 5.40 27.96 20.16
N ASP A 257 6.17 27.91 19.08
CA ASP A 257 5.67 27.45 17.78
C ASP A 257 5.11 26.02 17.81
N ASN A 258 5.77 25.09 18.46
CA ASN A 258 5.30 23.70 18.57
C ASN A 258 3.92 23.60 19.24
N VAL A 259 3.68 24.34 20.32
CA VAL A 259 2.39 24.35 21.02
C VAL A 259 1.32 25.01 20.13
N ARG A 260 1.66 26.15 19.51
CA ARG A 260 0.82 26.85 18.58
C ARG A 260 0.45 26.00 17.36
N ARG A 261 1.45 25.37 16.75
CA ARG A 261 1.28 24.50 15.58
C ARG A 261 0.35 23.33 15.89
N THR A 262 0.54 22.69 17.04
CA THR A 262 -0.34 21.61 17.51
C THR A 262 -1.80 22.07 17.61
N TYR A 263 -2.05 23.20 18.26
CA TYR A 263 -3.42 23.72 18.38
C TYR A 263 -4.04 24.05 17.03
N ILE A 264 -3.29 24.69 16.13
CA ILE A 264 -3.77 25.03 14.79
C ILE A 264 -4.09 23.77 13.99
N HIS A 265 -3.25 22.74 14.09
CA HIS A 265 -3.47 21.47 13.42
C HIS A 265 -4.78 20.79 13.88
N ILE A 266 -4.99 20.73 15.22
CA ILE A 266 -6.24 20.25 15.80
C ILE A 266 -7.43 21.09 15.30
N LYS A 267 -7.34 22.40 15.37
CA LYS A 267 -8.42 23.32 14.94
C LYS A 267 -8.81 23.10 13.47
N ARG A 268 -7.82 22.88 12.58
CA ARG A 268 -8.06 22.58 11.17
C ARG A 268 -8.66 21.19 10.96
N ALA A 269 -8.33 20.23 11.82
CA ALA A 269 -8.85 18.88 11.75
C ALA A 269 -10.28 18.73 12.24
N LEU A 270 -10.71 19.55 13.22
CA LEU A 270 -11.99 19.45 13.93
C LEU A 270 -13.21 19.20 13.02
N PRO A 271 -13.38 19.84 11.86
CA PRO A 271 -14.56 19.63 11.02
C PRO A 271 -14.67 18.20 10.47
N ASN A 272 -13.53 17.48 10.37
CA ASN A 272 -13.44 16.18 9.69
C ASN A 272 -12.83 15.08 10.54
N MET A 273 -12.50 15.29 11.81
CA MET A 273 -11.82 14.28 12.62
C MET A 273 -12.76 13.36 13.43
N PHE A 274 -14.06 13.68 13.49
CA PHE A 274 -15.02 12.93 14.31
C PHE A 274 -16.26 12.47 13.53
N LYS A 275 -16.15 12.30 12.21
CA LYS A 275 -17.25 11.81 11.36
C LYS A 275 -17.65 10.38 11.71
N TYR A 276 -16.67 9.56 12.16
CA TYR A 276 -16.91 8.19 12.60
C TYR A 276 -17.81 8.09 13.84
N ILE A 277 -17.96 9.16 14.62
CA ILE A 277 -18.88 9.20 15.77
C ILE A 277 -20.32 9.38 15.30
N ASP A 278 -20.51 10.21 14.29
CA ASP A 278 -21.81 10.50 13.69
C ASP A 278 -22.27 9.32 12.81
N ASN A 279 -21.32 8.61 12.16
CA ASN A 279 -21.53 7.39 11.39
C ASN A 279 -20.44 6.34 11.70
N PRO A 280 -20.73 5.35 12.56
CA PRO A 280 -19.76 4.33 12.97
C PRO A 280 -19.22 3.43 11.87
N SER A 281 -19.84 3.44 10.67
CA SER A 281 -19.30 2.71 9.51
C SER A 281 -18.08 3.40 8.90
N ILE A 282 -17.86 4.69 9.18
CA ILE A 282 -16.71 5.43 8.69
C ILE A 282 -15.47 5.03 9.51
N PRO A 283 -14.41 4.53 8.87
CA PRO A 283 -13.18 4.19 9.58
C PRO A 283 -12.49 5.46 10.12
N ASN A 284 -12.10 5.43 11.39
CA ASN A 284 -11.47 6.58 12.05
C ASN A 284 -9.94 6.67 11.82
N ASN A 285 -9.34 5.68 11.19
CA ASN A 285 -7.89 5.63 10.93
C ASN A 285 -7.54 4.90 9.64
N THR A 286 -6.29 5.04 9.20
CA THR A 286 -5.70 4.41 8.01
C THR A 286 -4.69 3.31 8.35
N ASN A 287 -4.68 2.80 9.59
CA ASN A 287 -3.69 1.82 10.06
C ASN A 287 -3.61 0.55 9.20
N SER A 288 -4.72 0.15 8.56
CA SER A 288 -4.71 -1.00 7.66
C SER A 288 -3.94 -0.74 6.36
N LEU A 289 -3.84 0.52 5.89
CA LEU A 289 -2.97 0.93 4.79
C LEU A 289 -1.51 0.98 5.23
N GLU A 290 -1.21 1.57 6.40
CA GLU A 290 0.15 1.59 6.95
C GLU A 290 0.72 0.18 7.08
N SER A 291 -0.08 -0.76 7.63
CA SER A 291 0.31 -2.16 7.73
C SER A 291 0.54 -2.80 6.37
N PHE A 292 -0.32 -2.52 5.40
CA PHE A 292 -0.15 -3.00 4.03
C PHE A 292 1.15 -2.46 3.40
N PHE A 293 1.43 -1.16 3.53
CA PHE A 293 2.66 -0.54 3.04
C PHE A 293 3.91 -1.14 3.71
N GLY A 294 3.85 -1.41 5.01
CA GLY A 294 4.94 -2.08 5.73
C GLY A 294 5.26 -3.44 5.12
N HIS A 295 4.25 -4.28 4.92
CA HIS A 295 4.42 -5.60 4.30
C HIS A 295 4.90 -5.51 2.84
N LEU A 296 4.38 -4.56 2.07
CA LEU A 296 4.81 -4.33 0.70
C LEU A 296 6.29 -3.95 0.64
N LYS A 297 6.72 -2.98 1.45
CA LYS A 297 8.12 -2.55 1.52
C LYS A 297 9.06 -3.66 1.98
N ASP A 298 8.64 -4.49 2.93
CA ASP A 298 9.40 -5.65 3.36
C ASP A 298 9.57 -6.66 2.23
N ASN A 299 8.52 -6.92 1.45
CA ASN A 299 8.61 -7.82 0.30
C ASN A 299 9.52 -7.23 -0.79
N LEU A 300 9.39 -5.94 -1.12
CA LEU A 300 10.25 -5.27 -2.10
C LEU A 300 11.72 -5.30 -1.70
N ARG A 301 12.04 -5.18 -0.40
CA ARG A 301 13.42 -5.30 0.11
C ARG A 301 14.04 -6.67 -0.15
N ILE A 302 13.25 -7.74 -0.08
CA ILE A 302 13.73 -9.11 -0.33
C ILE A 302 13.95 -9.33 -1.83
N HIS A 303 13.13 -8.71 -2.66
CA HIS A 303 13.15 -8.86 -4.12
C HIS A 303 13.99 -7.79 -4.81
N ARG A 304 15.11 -7.40 -4.20
CA ARG A 304 16.04 -6.40 -4.77
C ARG A 304 16.46 -6.78 -6.19
N GLY A 305 16.47 -5.80 -7.08
CA GLY A 305 16.86 -5.94 -8.50
C GLY A 305 15.70 -6.21 -9.45
N MET A 306 14.45 -6.05 -9.01
CA MET A 306 13.33 -5.84 -9.94
C MET A 306 13.46 -4.46 -10.58
N SER A 307 13.12 -4.37 -11.88
CA SER A 307 12.97 -3.07 -12.54
C SER A 307 11.70 -2.38 -12.08
N ILE A 308 11.63 -1.06 -12.28
CA ILE A 308 10.43 -0.24 -11.99
C ILE A 308 9.21 -0.72 -12.78
N GLU A 309 9.43 -1.33 -13.94
CA GLU A 309 8.38 -1.87 -14.80
C GLU A 309 7.75 -3.17 -14.27
N HIS A 310 8.38 -3.80 -13.26
CA HIS A 310 7.97 -5.06 -12.63
C HIS A 310 7.49 -4.86 -11.20
#